data_650e9bf33c98814d201a0639c0c4d032
#
_entry.id   650e9bf33c98814d201a0639c0c4d032
#
_cell.length_a   1.000
_cell.length_b   1.000
_cell.length_c   1.000
_cell.angle_alpha   90.00
_cell.angle_beta   90.00
_cell.angle_gamma   90.00
#
_symmetry.space_group_name_H-M   'P 1'
#
loop_
_entity.id
_entity.type
_entity.pdbx_description
1 polymer ?
#
loop_
_entity_poly.entity_id
_entity_poly.type
_entity_poly.pdbx_seq_one_letter_code
_entity_poly.pdbx_strand_id
1 'polypeptide(L)'
;VPRLVTFFGMIPNFEPGEILPKLAALIRPEDLLLFSANLAPGPDYAAGVQQILPQYDNARTRDWLMTFLRDLGVERADGDLRFGVEDASAGSGFKKVVARFQFTRARRIWVEDEQFAFASGDGLQLFFSYRYTPARVRRALADYGLNVEAEWLTPSGEEGVFRVRRT
;
A
#
# COMPACT_ATOMS: atom_id res chain seq x y z
N VAL A 1 -20.35 -4.07 25.72
CA VAL A 1 -21.07 -3.50 24.56
C VAL A 1 -20.25 -3.77 23.33
N PRO A 2 -20.81 -4.39 22.27
CA PRO A 2 -20.15 -4.57 20.99
C PRO A 2 -19.71 -3.23 20.39
N ARG A 3 -18.57 -3.24 19.70
CA ARG A 3 -18.02 -2.05 19.04
C ARG A 3 -18.11 -2.21 17.53
N LEU A 4 -18.27 -1.09 16.83
CA LEU A 4 -18.00 -0.98 15.40
C LEU A 4 -16.62 -0.32 15.24
N VAL A 5 -15.69 -1.06 14.68
CA VAL A 5 -14.35 -0.56 14.33
C VAL A 5 -14.31 -0.30 12.84
N THR A 6 -13.83 0.87 12.44
CA THR A 6 -13.68 1.23 11.02
C THR A 6 -12.22 1.46 10.68
N PHE A 7 -11.78 0.95 9.53
CA PHE A 7 -10.41 1.10 9.03
C PHE A 7 -10.42 1.29 7.51
N PHE A 8 -10.66 2.53 7.07
CA PHE A 8 -10.85 2.86 5.67
C PHE A 8 -9.63 3.56 5.06
N GLY A 9 -9.33 3.23 3.80
CA GLY A 9 -8.31 3.88 2.98
C GLY A 9 -6.86 3.62 3.40
N MET A 10 -6.60 2.82 4.41
CA MET A 10 -5.27 2.68 5.01
C MET A 10 -4.60 1.33 4.74
N ILE A 11 -5.37 0.25 4.65
CA ILE A 11 -4.84 -1.12 4.47
C ILE A 11 -3.80 -1.22 3.34
N PRO A 12 -3.98 -0.55 2.19
CA PRO A 12 -3.02 -0.66 1.10
C PRO A 12 -1.61 -0.13 1.41
N ASN A 13 -1.50 0.73 2.42
CA ASN A 13 -0.25 1.41 2.79
C ASN A 13 0.45 0.79 4.01
N PHE A 14 0.02 -0.40 4.42
CA PHE A 14 0.67 -1.17 5.47
C PHE A 14 1.10 -2.53 4.96
N GLU A 15 2.18 -3.04 5.52
CA GLU A 15 2.57 -4.44 5.32
C GLU A 15 1.50 -5.36 5.92
N PRO A 16 0.89 -6.28 5.13
CA PRO A 16 -0.19 -7.13 5.61
C PRO A 16 0.17 -7.92 6.87
N GLY A 17 1.40 -8.45 6.94
CA GLY A 17 1.91 -9.20 8.08
C GLY A 17 2.08 -8.38 9.36
N GLU A 18 2.05 -7.05 9.27
CA GLU A 18 2.14 -6.17 10.42
C GLU A 18 0.77 -5.64 10.86
N ILE A 19 -0.07 -5.24 9.91
CA ILE A 19 -1.34 -4.59 10.23
C ILE A 19 -2.44 -5.59 10.57
N LEU A 20 -2.52 -6.72 9.88
CA LEU A 20 -3.59 -7.68 10.09
C LEU A 20 -3.58 -8.32 11.49
N PRO A 21 -2.43 -8.76 12.05
CA PRO A 21 -2.40 -9.24 13.44
C PRO A 21 -2.78 -8.16 14.46
N LYS A 22 -2.44 -6.88 14.21
CA LYS A 22 -2.84 -5.77 15.08
C LYS A 22 -4.35 -5.54 15.03
N LEU A 23 -4.97 -5.57 13.85
CA LEU A 23 -6.42 -5.50 13.70
C LEU A 23 -7.11 -6.70 14.39
N ALA A 24 -6.59 -7.91 14.19
CA ALA A 24 -7.12 -9.11 14.85
C ALA A 24 -7.05 -9.01 16.38
N ALA A 25 -5.96 -8.48 16.93
CA ALA A 25 -5.83 -8.29 18.37
C ALA A 25 -6.80 -7.22 18.93
N LEU A 26 -7.15 -6.21 18.12
CA LEU A 26 -8.07 -5.14 18.50
C LEU A 26 -9.54 -5.60 18.53
N ILE A 27 -9.93 -6.52 17.65
CA ILE A 27 -11.32 -6.97 17.43
C ILE A 27 -11.66 -8.10 18.39
N ARG A 28 -12.74 -7.93 19.19
CA ARG A 28 -13.31 -8.97 20.05
C ARG A 28 -14.33 -9.81 19.26
N PRO A 29 -14.71 -11.00 19.75
CA PRO A 29 -15.72 -11.82 19.06
C PRO A 29 -17.06 -11.13 18.82
N GLU A 30 -17.47 -10.25 19.75
CA GLU A 30 -18.72 -9.48 19.65
C GLU A 30 -18.62 -8.23 18.79
N ASP A 31 -17.40 -7.77 18.44
CA ASP A 31 -17.19 -6.55 17.67
C ASP A 31 -17.43 -6.78 16.17
N LEU A 32 -17.59 -5.69 15.44
CA LEU A 32 -17.68 -5.64 14.00
C LEU A 32 -16.56 -4.78 13.44
N LEU A 33 -15.81 -5.30 12.47
CA LEU A 33 -14.83 -4.52 11.71
C LEU A 33 -15.39 -4.23 10.32
N LEU A 34 -15.37 -2.96 9.93
CA LEU A 34 -15.51 -2.53 8.54
C LEU A 34 -14.19 -1.96 8.05
N PHE A 35 -13.65 -2.49 6.97
CA PHE A 35 -12.47 -1.91 6.35
C PHE A 35 -12.60 -1.86 4.83
N SER A 36 -11.84 -0.96 4.20
CA SER A 36 -11.73 -0.91 2.75
C SER A 36 -10.35 -1.38 2.28
N ALA A 37 -10.34 -2.00 1.10
CA ALA A 37 -9.12 -2.41 0.44
C ALA A 37 -9.11 -1.94 -1.01
N ASN A 38 -7.94 -1.56 -1.51
CA ASN A 38 -7.71 -1.32 -2.93
C ASN A 38 -7.56 -2.67 -3.63
N LEU A 39 -8.32 -2.86 -4.70
CA LEU A 39 -8.38 -4.13 -5.42
C LEU A 39 -7.72 -4.02 -6.79
N ALA A 40 -7.28 -5.15 -7.31
CA ALA A 40 -6.88 -5.32 -8.69
C ALA A 40 -8.11 -5.76 -9.50
N PRO A 41 -8.53 -4.99 -10.51
CA PRO A 41 -9.70 -5.33 -11.33
C PRO A 41 -9.41 -6.52 -12.27
N GLY A 42 -10.50 -7.16 -12.72
CA GLY A 42 -10.43 -8.24 -13.69
C GLY A 42 -10.05 -9.61 -13.11
N PRO A 43 -10.05 -10.65 -13.96
CA PRO A 43 -9.82 -12.03 -13.52
C PRO A 43 -8.34 -12.36 -13.33
N ASP A 44 -7.44 -11.65 -14.00
CA ASP A 44 -5.99 -11.80 -13.86
C ASP A 44 -5.45 -10.78 -12.88
N TYR A 45 -4.95 -11.26 -11.76
CA TYR A 45 -4.45 -10.41 -10.67
C TYR A 45 -3.26 -9.53 -11.10
N ALA A 46 -2.30 -10.10 -11.81
CA ALA A 46 -1.10 -9.36 -12.21
C ALA A 46 -1.43 -8.30 -13.26
N ALA A 47 -2.25 -8.65 -14.23
CA ALA A 47 -2.76 -7.71 -15.25
C ALA A 47 -3.60 -6.60 -14.60
N GLY A 48 -4.47 -6.94 -13.64
CA GLY A 48 -5.28 -5.96 -12.91
C GLY A 48 -4.43 -4.96 -12.12
N VAL A 49 -3.37 -5.42 -11.44
CA VAL A 49 -2.44 -4.49 -10.76
C VAL A 49 -1.71 -3.60 -11.76
N GLN A 50 -1.30 -4.13 -12.89
CA GLN A 50 -0.63 -3.33 -13.93
C GLN A 50 -1.58 -2.30 -14.56
N GLN A 51 -2.85 -2.64 -14.73
CA GLN A 51 -3.87 -1.76 -15.31
C GLN A 51 -4.08 -0.48 -14.51
N ILE A 52 -3.94 -0.53 -13.20
CA ILE A 52 -4.15 0.65 -12.33
C ILE A 52 -2.92 1.52 -12.18
N LEU A 53 -1.74 1.10 -12.62
CA LEU A 53 -0.48 1.84 -12.47
C LEU A 53 -0.57 3.29 -12.98
N PRO A 54 -1.21 3.61 -14.12
CA PRO A 54 -1.35 4.98 -14.62
C PRO A 54 -2.15 5.92 -13.69
N GLN A 55 -2.98 5.38 -12.78
CA GLN A 55 -3.70 6.19 -11.80
C GLN A 55 -2.74 6.80 -10.76
N TYR A 56 -1.60 6.16 -10.53
CA TYR A 56 -0.54 6.62 -9.63
C TYR A 56 0.52 7.43 -10.37
N ASP A 57 0.91 6.97 -11.56
CA ASP A 57 1.93 7.63 -12.37
C ASP A 57 1.35 8.77 -13.21
N ASN A 58 1.05 9.86 -12.54
CA ASN A 58 0.53 11.09 -13.13
C ASN A 58 1.24 12.33 -12.57
N ALA A 59 1.11 13.47 -13.24
CA ALA A 59 1.83 14.69 -12.89
C ALA A 59 1.58 15.15 -11.44
N ARG A 60 0.34 15.07 -10.95
CA ARG A 60 -0.02 15.50 -9.59
C ARG A 60 0.65 14.63 -8.52
N THR A 61 0.61 13.32 -8.69
CA THR A 61 1.26 12.37 -7.78
C THR A 61 2.78 12.55 -7.79
N ARG A 62 3.36 12.72 -8.98
CA ARG A 62 4.80 13.01 -9.12
C ARG A 62 5.19 14.30 -8.40
N ASP A 63 4.42 15.37 -8.58
CA ASP A 63 4.68 16.66 -7.92
C ASP A 63 4.54 16.56 -6.40
N TRP A 64 3.53 15.85 -5.92
CA TRP A 64 3.32 15.62 -4.50
C TRP A 64 4.48 14.85 -3.85
N LEU A 65 4.91 13.74 -4.44
CA LEU A 65 6.04 12.96 -3.93
C LEU A 65 7.35 13.76 -3.97
N MET A 66 7.56 14.54 -5.02
CA MET A 66 8.75 15.42 -5.13
C MET A 66 8.74 16.56 -4.13
N THR A 67 7.58 16.98 -3.60
CA THR A 67 7.52 18.01 -2.57
C THR A 67 8.24 17.56 -1.31
N PHE A 68 7.99 16.33 -0.85
CA PHE A 68 8.71 15.75 0.29
C PHE A 68 10.24 15.74 0.07
N LEU A 69 10.69 15.31 -1.10
CA LEU A 69 12.13 15.29 -1.43
C LEU A 69 12.74 16.69 -1.49
N ARG A 70 12.01 17.68 -2.01
CA ARG A 70 12.47 19.07 -2.08
C ARG A 70 12.64 19.68 -0.69
N ASP A 71 11.77 19.36 0.25
CA ASP A 71 11.90 19.80 1.65
C ASP A 71 13.16 19.23 2.30
N LEU A 72 13.67 18.09 1.81
CA LEU A 72 14.94 17.51 2.20
C LEU A 72 16.15 18.01 1.36
N GLY A 73 15.94 18.99 0.49
CA GLY A 73 16.98 19.56 -0.37
C GLY A 73 17.34 18.74 -1.60
N VAL A 74 16.50 17.75 -1.98
CA VAL A 74 16.68 16.97 -3.21
C VAL A 74 15.93 17.63 -4.36
N GLU A 75 16.62 17.86 -5.47
CA GLU A 75 16.07 18.47 -6.66
C GLU A 75 15.68 17.42 -7.71
N ARG A 76 14.85 17.81 -8.68
CA ARG A 76 14.49 16.95 -9.82
C ARG A 76 15.69 16.48 -10.62
N ALA A 77 16.75 17.31 -10.68
CA ALA A 77 17.98 16.99 -11.39
C ALA A 77 18.88 15.99 -10.64
N ASP A 78 18.55 15.62 -9.42
CA ASP A 78 19.32 14.66 -8.63
C ASP A 78 19.01 13.20 -8.96
N GLY A 79 17.88 12.95 -9.64
CA GLY A 79 17.48 11.59 -9.97
C GLY A 79 16.15 11.49 -10.71
N ASP A 80 15.68 10.27 -10.84
CA ASP A 80 14.45 9.91 -11.54
C ASP A 80 13.41 9.34 -10.58
N LEU A 81 12.19 9.86 -10.62
CA LEU A 81 11.04 9.25 -9.95
C LEU A 81 10.40 8.22 -10.89
N ARG A 82 10.38 6.97 -10.45
CA ARG A 82 9.85 5.83 -11.21
C ARG A 82 8.71 5.16 -10.46
N PHE A 83 7.68 4.79 -11.20
CA PHE A 83 6.57 3.97 -10.72
C PHE A 83 6.67 2.58 -11.31
N GLY A 84 6.24 1.59 -10.55
CA GLY A 84 6.23 0.21 -10.99
C GLY A 84 5.35 -0.68 -10.13
N VAL A 85 5.22 -1.92 -10.56
CA VAL A 85 4.55 -2.99 -9.81
C VAL A 85 5.63 -3.96 -9.34
N GLU A 86 5.66 -4.22 -8.05
CA GLU A 86 6.59 -5.17 -7.43
C GLU A 86 5.82 -6.30 -6.73
N ASP A 87 6.42 -7.47 -6.68
CA ASP A 87 5.97 -8.50 -5.77
C ASP A 87 6.32 -8.07 -4.33
N ALA A 88 5.40 -8.32 -3.42
CA ALA A 88 5.66 -8.16 -2.00
C ALA A 88 6.68 -9.21 -1.53
N SER A 89 6.93 -9.26 -0.22
CA SER A 89 7.86 -10.25 0.36
C SER A 89 7.63 -11.66 -0.19
N ALA A 90 8.72 -12.40 -0.38
CA ALA A 90 8.71 -13.73 -0.98
C ALA A 90 7.65 -14.65 -0.34
N GLY A 91 6.81 -15.25 -1.18
CA GLY A 91 5.76 -16.17 -0.75
C GLY A 91 4.44 -15.53 -0.29
N SER A 92 4.34 -14.20 -0.15
CA SER A 92 3.09 -13.56 0.26
C SER A 92 2.00 -13.61 -0.82
N GLY A 93 2.40 -13.72 -2.08
CA GLY A 93 1.50 -13.71 -3.23
C GLY A 93 0.82 -12.36 -3.49
N PHE A 94 1.22 -11.30 -2.78
CA PHE A 94 0.72 -9.95 -3.00
C PHE A 94 1.60 -9.18 -3.98
N LYS A 95 0.97 -8.22 -4.67
CA LYS A 95 1.65 -7.19 -5.47
C LYS A 95 1.33 -5.82 -4.92
N LYS A 96 2.28 -4.90 -5.09
CA LYS A 96 2.13 -3.51 -4.72
C LYS A 96 2.58 -2.59 -5.83
N VAL A 97 1.87 -1.48 -6.00
CA VAL A 97 2.38 -0.33 -6.74
C VAL A 97 3.40 0.37 -5.87
N VAL A 98 4.53 0.74 -6.43
CA VAL A 98 5.59 1.47 -5.73
C VAL A 98 5.99 2.71 -6.51
N ALA A 99 6.44 3.73 -5.78
CA ALA A 99 7.16 4.87 -6.35
C ALA A 99 8.55 4.93 -5.70
N ARG A 100 9.58 4.94 -6.53
CA ARG A 100 10.99 5.02 -6.11
C ARG A 100 11.65 6.21 -6.77
N PHE A 101 12.40 6.97 -5.98
CA PHE A 101 13.33 7.96 -6.49
C PHE A 101 14.70 7.33 -6.56
N GLN A 102 15.29 7.29 -7.75
CA GLN A 102 16.62 6.74 -7.98
C GLN A 102 17.60 7.88 -8.26
N PHE A 103 18.62 8.02 -7.41
CA PHE A 103 19.64 9.04 -7.60
C PHE A 103 20.48 8.75 -8.84
N THR A 104 20.70 9.75 -9.69
CA THR A 104 21.58 9.69 -10.85
C THR A 104 22.95 10.31 -10.58
N ARG A 105 23.12 10.96 -9.44
CA ARG A 105 24.37 11.54 -8.92
C ARG A 105 24.45 11.42 -7.42
N ALA A 106 25.64 11.52 -6.89
CA ALA A 106 25.84 11.50 -5.44
C ALA A 106 25.18 12.71 -4.76
N ARG A 107 24.47 12.46 -3.66
CA ARG A 107 23.79 13.47 -2.85
C ARG A 107 24.01 13.22 -1.36
N ARG A 108 24.02 14.30 -0.59
CA ARG A 108 23.96 14.25 0.87
C ARG A 108 22.73 15.00 1.33
N ILE A 109 21.98 14.39 2.22
CA ILE A 109 20.75 14.92 2.79
C ILE A 109 20.94 15.00 4.29
N TRP A 110 20.51 16.09 4.89
CA TRP A 110 20.50 16.26 6.33
C TRP A 110 19.04 16.14 6.80
N VAL A 111 18.84 15.32 7.81
CA VAL A 111 17.57 15.22 8.53
C VAL A 111 17.91 15.49 9.98
N GLU A 112 17.48 16.62 10.49
CA GLU A 112 17.94 17.13 11.78
C GLU A 112 19.48 17.19 11.85
N ASP A 113 20.09 16.47 12.79
CA ASP A 113 21.53 16.42 12.98
C ASP A 113 22.21 15.22 12.29
N GLU A 114 21.43 14.41 11.55
CA GLU A 114 21.95 13.22 10.87
C GLU A 114 22.18 13.47 9.37
N GLN A 115 23.32 13.00 8.86
CA GLN A 115 23.66 13.06 7.45
C GLN A 115 23.47 11.70 6.79
N PHE A 116 22.70 11.69 5.72
CA PHE A 116 22.49 10.53 4.85
C PHE A 116 23.19 10.76 3.51
N ALA A 117 24.05 9.85 3.10
CA ALA A 117 24.77 9.91 1.83
C ALA A 117 24.18 8.90 0.85
N PHE A 118 23.90 9.36 -0.35
CA PHE A 118 23.41 8.54 -1.47
C PHE A 118 24.41 8.62 -2.61
N ALA A 119 24.73 7.48 -3.20
CA ALA A 119 25.51 7.38 -4.42
C ALA A 119 24.59 7.39 -5.65
N SER A 120 25.17 7.56 -6.83
CA SER A 120 24.44 7.29 -8.07
C SER A 120 24.01 5.83 -8.12
N GLY A 121 22.73 5.59 -8.40
CA GLY A 121 22.12 4.27 -8.39
C GLY A 121 21.37 3.91 -7.11
N ASP A 122 21.64 4.60 -6.00
CA ASP A 122 20.85 4.42 -4.77
C ASP A 122 19.41 4.89 -4.95
N GLY A 123 18.49 4.32 -4.18
CA GLY A 123 17.07 4.63 -4.31
C GLY A 123 16.37 4.79 -2.97
N LEU A 124 15.36 5.66 -2.98
CA LEU A 124 14.41 5.83 -1.89
C LEU A 124 13.02 5.35 -2.33
N GLN A 125 12.38 4.50 -1.55
CA GLN A 125 10.97 4.19 -1.74
C GLN A 125 10.13 5.28 -1.08
N LEU A 126 9.40 6.04 -1.90
CA LEU A 126 8.59 7.17 -1.44
C LEU A 126 7.15 6.77 -1.16
N PHE A 127 6.67 5.74 -1.84
CA PHE A 127 5.28 5.31 -1.77
C PHE A 127 5.17 3.82 -2.07
N PHE A 128 4.18 3.18 -1.46
CA PHE A 128 3.68 1.88 -1.90
C PHE A 128 2.17 1.75 -1.62
N SER A 129 1.52 0.92 -2.41
CA SER A 129 0.11 0.58 -2.23
C SER A 129 -0.12 -0.87 -2.61
N TYR A 130 -0.45 -1.69 -1.62
CA TYR A 130 -0.83 -3.07 -1.83
C TYR A 130 -2.13 -3.16 -2.63
N ARG A 131 -2.21 -4.16 -3.50
CA ARG A 131 -3.43 -4.50 -4.21
C ARG A 131 -3.90 -5.88 -3.78
N TYR A 132 -5.19 -5.99 -3.60
CA TYR A 132 -5.83 -7.21 -3.18
C TYR A 132 -6.77 -7.72 -4.27
N THR A 133 -7.33 -8.89 -4.07
CA THR A 133 -8.59 -9.35 -4.67
C THR A 133 -9.50 -9.74 -3.52
N PRO A 134 -10.83 -9.84 -3.70
CA PRO A 134 -11.71 -10.30 -2.62
C PRO A 134 -11.27 -11.65 -2.02
N ALA A 135 -10.83 -12.58 -2.87
CA ALA A 135 -10.31 -13.87 -2.41
C ALA A 135 -9.03 -13.74 -1.56
N ARG A 136 -8.11 -12.83 -1.94
CA ARG A 136 -6.88 -12.56 -1.17
C ARG A 136 -7.17 -11.87 0.16
N VAL A 137 -8.16 -10.96 0.18
CA VAL A 137 -8.63 -10.34 1.43
C VAL A 137 -9.13 -11.41 2.39
N ARG A 138 -10.04 -12.30 1.93
CA ARG A 138 -10.57 -13.38 2.77
C ARG A 138 -9.48 -14.29 3.31
N ARG A 139 -8.56 -14.71 2.45
CA ARG A 139 -7.45 -15.60 2.84
C ARG A 139 -6.55 -14.93 3.87
N ALA A 140 -6.10 -13.69 3.61
CA ALA A 140 -5.22 -12.97 4.50
C ALA A 140 -5.83 -12.73 5.89
N LEU A 141 -7.13 -12.47 5.96
CA LEU A 141 -7.85 -12.29 7.22
C LEU A 141 -8.04 -13.61 7.97
N ALA A 142 -8.33 -14.71 7.25
CA ALA A 142 -8.53 -16.03 7.83
C ALA A 142 -7.29 -16.52 8.59
N ASP A 143 -6.09 -16.20 8.12
CA ASP A 143 -4.82 -16.55 8.78
C ASP A 143 -4.71 -15.95 10.20
N TYR A 144 -5.52 -14.93 10.52
CA TYR A 144 -5.58 -14.26 11.83
C TYR A 144 -6.90 -14.47 12.57
N GLY A 145 -7.71 -15.43 12.17
CA GLY A 145 -9.01 -15.71 12.81
C GLY A 145 -10.06 -14.63 12.55
N LEU A 146 -9.98 -13.95 11.43
CA LEU A 146 -10.95 -12.96 10.98
C LEU A 146 -11.71 -13.48 9.76
N ASN A 147 -13.04 -13.46 9.84
CA ASN A 147 -13.91 -13.94 8.78
C ASN A 147 -14.67 -12.80 8.10
N VAL A 148 -14.68 -12.79 6.77
CA VAL A 148 -15.46 -11.85 5.96
C VAL A 148 -16.89 -12.36 5.85
N GLU A 149 -17.86 -11.62 6.44
CA GLU A 149 -19.28 -11.94 6.38
C GLU A 149 -20.01 -11.30 5.19
N ALA A 150 -19.54 -10.14 4.75
CA ALA A 150 -20.10 -9.43 3.60
C ALA A 150 -19.04 -8.56 2.93
N GLU A 151 -19.25 -8.31 1.65
CA GLU A 151 -18.42 -7.41 0.87
C GLU A 151 -19.25 -6.58 -0.10
N TRP A 152 -18.80 -5.36 -0.34
CA TRP A 152 -19.37 -4.43 -1.31
C TRP A 152 -18.23 -3.94 -2.19
N LEU A 153 -18.35 -4.23 -3.47
CA LEU A 153 -17.33 -3.89 -4.47
C LEU A 153 -17.81 -2.73 -5.33
N THR A 154 -16.89 -1.85 -5.71
CA THR A 154 -17.19 -0.82 -6.70
C THR A 154 -17.47 -1.46 -8.06
N PRO A 155 -18.27 -0.82 -8.94
CA PRO A 155 -18.49 -1.33 -10.30
C PRO A 155 -17.20 -1.51 -11.12
N SER A 156 -16.17 -0.70 -10.86
CA SER A 156 -14.86 -0.83 -11.50
C SER A 156 -14.05 -2.03 -11.00
N GLY A 157 -14.43 -2.61 -9.85
CA GLY A 157 -13.66 -3.68 -9.21
C GLY A 157 -12.34 -3.23 -8.58
N GLU A 158 -12.12 -1.92 -8.43
CA GLU A 158 -10.86 -1.35 -7.94
C GLU A 158 -10.84 -1.11 -6.44
N GLU A 159 -12.01 -1.11 -5.82
CA GLU A 159 -12.16 -0.93 -4.37
C GLU A 159 -13.23 -1.87 -3.81
N GLY A 160 -13.08 -2.23 -2.54
CA GLY A 160 -14.07 -2.99 -1.81
C GLY A 160 -14.13 -2.61 -0.34
N VAL A 161 -15.33 -2.66 0.22
CA VAL A 161 -15.57 -2.59 1.67
C VAL A 161 -15.94 -3.97 2.16
N PHE A 162 -15.38 -4.37 3.28
CA PHE A 162 -15.53 -5.70 3.86
C PHE A 162 -16.03 -5.60 5.29
N ARG A 163 -17.08 -6.35 5.59
CA ARG A 163 -17.56 -6.56 6.95
C ARG A 163 -16.95 -7.84 7.51
N VAL A 164 -16.31 -7.72 8.65
CA VAL A 164 -15.48 -8.78 9.22
C VAL A 164 -15.82 -8.99 10.69
N ARG A 165 -15.82 -10.24 11.12
CA ARG A 165 -15.88 -10.65 12.52
C ARG A 165 -14.68 -11.53 12.87
N ARG A 166 -14.37 -11.55 14.15
CA ARG A 166 -13.46 -12.53 14.72
C ARG A 166 -14.21 -13.85 14.95
N THR A 167 -13.63 -14.96 14.49
CA THR A 167 -14.08 -16.34 14.76
C THR A 167 -13.56 -16.85 16.10
#